data_e51274b69e803f029dd9c017feda3fe9
#
_entry.id   e51274b69e803f029dd9c017feda3fe9
#
_cell.length_a   1.000
_cell.length_b   1.000
_cell.length_c   1.000
_cell.angle_alpha   90.00
_cell.angle_beta   90.00
_cell.angle_gamma   90.00
#
_symmetry.space_group_name_H-M   'P 1'
#
loop_
_entity.id
_entity.type
_entity.pdbx_description
1 polymer ?
#
loop_
_entity_poly.entity_id
_entity_poly.type
_entity_poly.pdbx_seq_one_letter_code
_entity_poly.pdbx_strand_id
1 'polypeptide(L)'
;MANILTIEVGTTDIRVAEMRDDKKGSSIRRCFRFPVSQGLVEDGLIKDAQGLGEQLKNELLARKISARKARFIVASSRIASREIRIPFIKKNRIQDLIEMNAADYFPIDPAEYIISYRIIDVEEEGEGKEKERKYHLMVYACPKDLAKSYSQLAEAAGLILSCLAPIGDSVYMAVRSTYAVGTHMLIKLEEDAMLVSIIRDGELQMQRNIGYGINGAVEAVQMIPAFGEQLSYEEALALMMEKNCIRRTLNPDSVITEPEDETE
;
A
#
# COMPACT_ATOMS: atom_id res chain seq x y z
N MET A 1 7.13 -28.14 2.97
CA MET A 1 6.69 -26.79 2.52
C MET A 1 6.67 -25.91 3.75
N ALA A 2 7.30 -24.76 3.70
CA ALA A 2 7.37 -23.87 4.86
C ALA A 2 6.20 -22.89 4.85
N ASN A 3 5.60 -22.63 6.02
CA ASN A 3 4.63 -21.56 6.17
C ASN A 3 5.36 -20.22 6.05
N ILE A 4 4.68 -19.23 5.50
CA ILE A 4 5.14 -17.84 5.39
C ILE A 4 4.14 -16.93 6.09
N LEU A 5 4.63 -15.89 6.73
CA LEU A 5 3.80 -14.83 7.28
C LEU A 5 3.61 -13.71 6.25
N THR A 6 2.40 -13.19 6.17
CA THR A 6 2.10 -11.93 5.50
C THR A 6 1.62 -10.98 6.59
N ILE A 7 2.31 -9.85 6.73
CA ILE A 7 2.13 -8.91 7.83
C ILE A 7 1.89 -7.52 7.25
N GLU A 8 0.72 -6.97 7.49
CA GLU A 8 0.38 -5.58 7.18
C GLU A 8 0.53 -4.75 8.45
N VAL A 9 1.33 -3.68 8.37
CA VAL A 9 1.55 -2.77 9.49
C VAL A 9 0.75 -1.51 9.23
N GLY A 10 -0.34 -1.34 9.97
CA GLY A 10 -1.19 -0.16 9.96
C GLY A 10 -0.85 0.82 11.07
N THR A 11 -1.52 1.97 11.11
CA THR A 11 -1.34 3.00 12.15
C THR A 11 -2.01 2.63 13.47
N THR A 12 -3.06 1.82 13.43
CA THR A 12 -3.86 1.41 14.59
C THR A 12 -3.74 -0.07 14.92
N ASP A 13 -3.43 -0.91 13.94
CA ASP A 13 -3.29 -2.35 14.14
C ASP A 13 -2.23 -2.98 13.22
N ILE A 14 -1.70 -4.13 13.66
CA ILE A 14 -0.94 -5.05 12.81
C ILE A 14 -1.83 -6.23 12.47
N ARG A 15 -1.93 -6.54 11.19
CA ARG A 15 -2.68 -7.68 10.64
C ARG A 15 -1.72 -8.75 10.18
N VAL A 16 -1.90 -9.97 10.68
CA VAL A 16 -1.01 -11.08 10.40
C VAL A 16 -1.80 -12.23 9.79
N ALA A 17 -1.32 -12.78 8.68
CA ALA A 17 -1.80 -14.01 8.08
C ALA A 17 -0.67 -15.03 7.98
N GLU A 18 -0.88 -16.23 8.54
CA GLU A 18 -0.03 -17.38 8.30
C GLU A 18 -0.53 -18.12 7.06
N MET A 19 0.30 -18.14 6.04
CA MET A 19 -0.03 -18.73 4.74
C MET A 19 0.79 -19.99 4.49
N ARG A 20 0.21 -20.89 3.74
CA ARG A 20 0.89 -22.07 3.19
C ARG A 20 0.77 -22.06 1.68
N ASP A 21 1.91 -22.08 1.01
CA ASP A 21 1.98 -22.26 -0.43
C ASP A 21 2.21 -23.73 -0.75
N ASP A 22 1.34 -24.33 -1.54
CA ASP A 22 1.48 -25.68 -2.06
C ASP A 22 1.27 -25.70 -3.59
N LYS A 23 1.39 -26.90 -4.19
CA LYS A 23 1.24 -27.05 -5.66
C LYS A 23 -0.17 -26.72 -6.16
N LYS A 24 -1.16 -26.65 -5.27
CA LYS A 24 -2.57 -26.33 -5.60
C LYS A 24 -2.90 -24.87 -5.42
N GLY A 25 -1.98 -24.07 -4.87
CA GLY A 25 -2.15 -22.65 -4.61
C GLY A 25 -1.81 -22.25 -3.17
N SER A 26 -2.11 -21.02 -2.83
CA SER A 26 -1.90 -20.45 -1.50
C SER A 26 -3.15 -20.60 -0.65
N SER A 27 -3.00 -20.98 0.62
CA SER A 27 -4.09 -21.07 1.59
C SER A 27 -3.76 -20.34 2.88
N ILE A 28 -4.74 -19.65 3.45
CA ILE A 28 -4.62 -19.01 4.76
C ILE A 28 -4.91 -20.05 5.83
N ARG A 29 -3.96 -20.26 6.74
CA ARG A 29 -4.11 -21.16 7.89
C ARG A 29 -4.69 -20.47 9.10
N ARG A 30 -4.26 -19.25 9.35
CA ARG A 30 -4.68 -18.39 10.46
C ARG A 30 -4.56 -16.94 10.06
N CYS A 31 -5.43 -16.12 10.59
CA CYS A 31 -5.28 -14.67 10.56
C CYS A 31 -5.66 -14.10 11.93
N PHE A 32 -5.00 -13.00 12.31
CA PHE A 32 -5.29 -12.25 13.52
C PHE A 32 -4.80 -10.83 13.37
N ARG A 33 -5.25 -9.97 14.26
CA ARG A 33 -4.77 -8.60 14.39
C ARG A 33 -4.55 -8.28 15.85
N PHE A 34 -3.72 -7.28 16.10
CA PHE A 34 -3.51 -6.71 17.43
C PHE A 34 -3.23 -5.21 17.33
N PRO A 35 -3.58 -4.42 18.36
CA PRO A 35 -3.49 -2.99 18.32
C PRO A 35 -2.04 -2.51 18.32
N VAL A 36 -1.81 -1.35 17.70
CA VAL A 36 -0.58 -0.56 17.73
C VAL A 36 -0.86 0.71 18.51
N SER A 37 0.04 1.11 19.39
CA SER A 37 -0.08 2.38 20.10
C SER A 37 0.01 3.55 19.13
N GLN A 38 -0.83 4.57 19.36
CA GLN A 38 -0.90 5.74 18.50
C GLN A 38 0.49 6.41 18.36
N GLY A 39 0.82 6.84 17.15
CA GLY A 39 2.06 7.54 16.82
C GLY A 39 3.28 6.65 16.60
N LEU A 40 3.19 5.32 16.79
CA LEU A 40 4.30 4.41 16.50
C LEU A 40 4.52 4.15 15.00
N VAL A 41 3.47 4.32 14.19
CA VAL A 41 3.52 4.21 12.73
C VAL A 41 2.93 5.47 12.14
N GLU A 42 3.67 6.11 11.23
CA GLU A 42 3.25 7.34 10.55
C GLU A 42 3.59 7.25 9.07
N ASP A 43 2.58 7.31 8.22
CA ASP A 43 2.70 7.10 6.76
C ASP A 43 3.58 5.87 6.42
N GLY A 44 3.34 4.75 7.10
CA GLY A 44 4.06 3.51 6.94
C GLY A 44 5.44 3.45 7.62
N LEU A 45 6.01 4.57 8.07
CA LEU A 45 7.28 4.60 8.80
C LEU A 45 7.08 4.14 10.25
N ILE A 46 7.83 3.13 10.66
CA ILE A 46 7.81 2.60 12.03
C ILE A 46 8.81 3.37 12.87
N LYS A 47 8.33 4.09 13.90
CA LYS A 47 9.17 4.94 14.77
C LYS A 47 9.85 4.15 15.89
N ASP A 48 9.18 3.13 16.42
CA ASP A 48 9.75 2.20 17.40
C ASP A 48 9.70 0.77 16.89
N ALA A 49 10.66 0.44 16.02
CA ALA A 49 10.74 -0.89 15.42
C ALA A 49 11.13 -1.97 16.44
N GLN A 50 11.87 -1.61 17.49
CA GLN A 50 12.27 -2.56 18.54
C GLN A 50 11.06 -2.96 19.40
N GLY A 51 10.35 -1.99 19.98
CA GLY A 51 9.20 -2.27 20.82
C GLY A 51 8.07 -2.96 20.09
N LEU A 52 7.76 -2.50 18.86
CA LEU A 52 6.72 -3.11 18.04
C LEU A 52 7.11 -4.52 17.56
N GLY A 53 8.40 -4.75 17.30
CA GLY A 53 8.93 -6.07 16.96
C GLY A 53 8.85 -7.07 18.11
N GLU A 54 9.13 -6.64 19.34
CA GLU A 54 8.96 -7.46 20.54
C GLU A 54 7.48 -7.79 20.79
N GLN A 55 6.58 -6.82 20.60
CA GLN A 55 5.14 -7.05 20.67
C GLN A 55 4.70 -8.10 19.62
N LEU A 56 5.11 -7.95 18.37
CA LEU A 56 4.81 -8.92 17.30
C LEU A 56 5.34 -10.31 17.64
N LYS A 57 6.57 -10.41 18.18
CA LYS A 57 7.16 -11.68 18.62
C LYS A 57 6.32 -12.35 19.70
N ASN A 58 5.86 -11.60 20.69
CA ASN A 58 5.03 -12.12 21.79
C ASN A 58 3.67 -12.62 21.25
N GLU A 59 3.05 -11.88 20.33
CA GLU A 59 1.81 -12.25 19.68
C GLU A 59 1.93 -13.56 18.86
N LEU A 60 3.05 -13.72 18.14
CA LEU A 60 3.35 -14.96 17.41
C LEU A 60 3.57 -16.15 18.35
N LEU A 61 4.30 -15.95 19.45
CA LEU A 61 4.56 -16.97 20.47
C LEU A 61 3.28 -17.41 21.18
N ALA A 62 2.44 -16.45 21.59
CA ALA A 62 1.16 -16.74 22.27
C ALA A 62 0.25 -17.62 21.40
N ARG A 63 0.32 -17.46 20.07
CA ARG A 63 -0.45 -18.23 19.09
C ARG A 63 0.27 -19.49 18.57
N LYS A 64 1.45 -19.80 19.13
CA LYS A 64 2.27 -20.95 18.73
C LYS A 64 2.58 -20.97 17.23
N ILE A 65 2.90 -19.81 16.66
CA ILE A 65 3.29 -19.64 15.27
C ILE A 65 4.81 -19.83 15.17
N SER A 66 5.24 -20.82 14.40
CA SER A 66 6.65 -21.17 14.23
C SER A 66 7.26 -20.64 12.92
N ALA A 67 6.44 -20.12 12.00
CA ALA A 67 6.93 -19.53 10.76
C ALA A 67 7.87 -18.34 11.07
N ARG A 68 8.99 -18.27 10.35
CA ARG A 68 10.00 -17.20 10.52
C ARG A 68 10.16 -16.32 9.28
N LYS A 69 9.80 -16.82 8.11
CA LYS A 69 9.87 -16.05 6.88
C LYS A 69 8.64 -15.16 6.77
N ALA A 70 8.84 -13.86 6.59
CA ALA A 70 7.76 -12.89 6.54
C ALA A 70 7.84 -12.01 5.29
N ARG A 71 6.67 -11.70 4.73
CA ARG A 71 6.42 -10.63 3.76
C ARG A 71 5.71 -9.51 4.49
N PHE A 72 6.22 -8.31 4.41
CA PHE A 72 5.55 -7.14 4.96
C PHE A 72 4.83 -6.38 3.87
N ILE A 73 3.63 -5.91 4.17
CA ILE A 73 2.83 -5.05 3.32
C ILE A 73 2.89 -3.66 3.93
N VAL A 74 3.23 -2.67 3.11
CA VAL A 74 3.38 -1.29 3.52
C VAL A 74 2.42 -0.39 2.77
N ALA A 75 1.67 0.42 3.51
CA ALA A 75 0.90 1.54 3.00
C ALA A 75 1.67 2.82 3.32
N SER A 76 2.15 3.54 2.30
CA SER A 76 2.86 4.80 2.47
C SER A 76 2.73 5.65 1.21
N SER A 77 2.48 6.95 1.39
CA SER A 77 2.49 7.93 0.31
C SER A 77 3.90 8.22 -0.21
N ARG A 78 4.92 7.89 0.58
CA ARG A 78 6.34 8.06 0.28
C ARG A 78 6.90 7.05 -0.74
N ILE A 79 6.18 5.94 -0.98
CA ILE A 79 6.56 4.96 -2.00
C ILE A 79 6.01 5.44 -3.33
N ALA A 80 6.92 5.89 -4.21
CA ALA A 80 6.54 6.22 -5.57
C ALA A 80 6.47 4.97 -6.44
N SER A 81 5.52 4.94 -7.38
CA SER A 81 5.41 3.88 -8.37
C SER A 81 5.15 4.46 -9.76
N ARG A 82 5.72 3.84 -10.78
CA ARG A 82 5.54 4.26 -12.17
C ARG A 82 5.56 3.07 -13.11
N GLU A 83 4.63 3.06 -14.05
CA GLU A 83 4.66 2.13 -15.17
C GLU A 83 5.64 2.62 -16.23
N ILE A 84 6.47 1.71 -16.71
CA ILE A 84 7.42 1.98 -17.80
C ILE A 84 7.44 0.81 -18.78
N ARG A 85 7.86 1.11 -19.99
CA ARG A 85 8.15 0.13 -21.03
C ARG A 85 9.62 0.18 -21.38
N ILE A 86 10.26 -0.97 -21.37
CA ILE A 86 11.68 -1.09 -21.75
C ILE A 86 11.84 -2.14 -22.85
N PRO A 87 12.89 -2.05 -23.69
CA PRO A 87 13.19 -3.09 -24.66
C PRO A 87 13.33 -4.47 -24.00
N PHE A 88 13.03 -5.52 -24.77
CA PHE A 88 13.17 -6.89 -24.28
C PHE A 88 14.66 -7.26 -24.18
N ILE A 89 15.15 -7.32 -22.96
CA ILE A 89 16.54 -7.62 -22.60
C ILE A 89 16.61 -8.85 -21.68
N LYS A 90 17.81 -9.31 -21.38
CA LYS A 90 18.01 -10.38 -20.39
C LYS A 90 17.50 -9.94 -19.02
N LYS A 91 16.69 -10.77 -18.34
CA LYS A 91 16.06 -10.44 -17.05
C LYS A 91 17.04 -9.94 -15.98
N ASN A 92 18.25 -10.49 -15.95
CA ASN A 92 19.29 -10.08 -15.01
C ASN A 92 19.88 -8.67 -15.30
N ARG A 93 19.53 -8.04 -16.41
CA ARG A 93 19.98 -6.68 -16.76
C ARG A 93 18.89 -5.64 -16.52
N ILE A 94 17.68 -6.08 -16.20
CA ILE A 94 16.55 -5.16 -15.99
C ILE A 94 16.82 -4.25 -14.79
N GLN A 95 17.28 -4.81 -13.66
CA GLN A 95 17.56 -4.04 -12.44
C GLN A 95 18.60 -2.95 -12.71
N ASP A 96 19.73 -3.31 -13.33
CA ASP A 96 20.81 -2.37 -13.66
C ASP A 96 20.28 -1.22 -14.55
N LEU A 97 19.45 -1.56 -15.58
CA LEU A 97 18.89 -0.58 -16.49
C LEU A 97 17.95 0.40 -15.75
N ILE A 98 17.10 -0.11 -14.85
CA ILE A 98 16.15 0.72 -14.11
C ILE A 98 16.88 1.61 -13.12
N GLU A 99 17.89 1.10 -12.40
CA GLU A 99 18.68 1.90 -11.45
C GLU A 99 19.45 3.01 -12.16
N MET A 100 20.05 2.75 -13.32
CA MET A 100 20.76 3.76 -14.11
C MET A 100 19.86 4.91 -14.57
N ASN A 101 18.58 4.63 -14.83
CA ASN A 101 17.61 5.63 -15.32
C ASN A 101 16.61 6.06 -14.25
N ALA A 102 16.87 5.77 -12.97
CA ALA A 102 15.91 6.04 -11.89
C ALA A 102 15.51 7.52 -11.79
N ALA A 103 16.44 8.44 -12.04
CA ALA A 103 16.19 9.88 -12.03
C ALA A 103 15.24 10.34 -13.17
N ASP A 104 15.18 9.59 -14.28
CA ASP A 104 14.25 9.88 -15.38
C ASP A 104 12.82 9.43 -15.05
N TYR A 105 12.69 8.45 -14.17
CA TYR A 105 11.40 7.90 -13.77
C TYR A 105 10.79 8.62 -12.58
N PHE A 106 11.62 9.10 -11.64
CA PHE A 106 11.19 9.70 -10.40
C PHE A 106 11.98 10.99 -10.10
N PRO A 107 11.30 12.06 -9.65
CA PRO A 107 11.96 13.30 -9.21
C PRO A 107 12.53 13.13 -7.79
N ILE A 108 13.46 12.18 -7.62
CA ILE A 108 14.08 11.81 -6.34
C ILE A 108 15.59 11.72 -6.45
N ASP A 109 16.29 11.77 -5.31
CA ASP A 109 17.69 11.38 -5.25
C ASP A 109 17.79 9.84 -5.16
N PRO A 110 18.28 9.13 -6.20
CA PRO A 110 18.39 7.67 -6.17
C PRO A 110 19.24 7.14 -5.01
N ALA A 111 20.15 7.96 -4.47
CA ALA A 111 20.99 7.58 -3.34
C ALA A 111 20.18 7.32 -2.06
N GLU A 112 19.02 7.96 -1.90
CA GLU A 112 18.16 7.83 -0.72
C GLU A 112 17.05 6.79 -0.87
N TYR A 113 16.96 6.12 -2.05
CA TYR A 113 15.88 5.18 -2.35
C TYR A 113 16.40 3.79 -2.73
N ILE A 114 15.56 2.80 -2.47
CA ILE A 114 15.70 1.45 -3.02
C ILE A 114 14.78 1.38 -4.22
N ILE A 115 15.36 1.10 -5.38
CA ILE A 115 14.62 0.94 -6.63
C ILE A 115 14.38 -0.55 -6.86
N SER A 116 13.15 -0.91 -7.18
CA SER A 116 12.78 -2.28 -7.52
C SER A 116 11.72 -2.31 -8.61
N TYR A 117 11.43 -3.48 -9.17
CA TYR A 117 10.44 -3.60 -10.22
C TYR A 117 9.64 -4.91 -10.14
N ARG A 118 8.48 -4.88 -10.75
CA ARG A 118 7.67 -6.06 -11.07
C ARG A 118 7.36 -6.07 -12.57
N ILE A 119 7.53 -7.21 -13.21
CA ILE A 119 7.08 -7.39 -14.59
C ILE A 119 5.56 -7.53 -14.56
N ILE A 120 4.86 -6.63 -15.25
CA ILE A 120 3.42 -6.69 -15.45
C ILE A 120 3.14 -7.67 -16.58
N ASP A 121 3.75 -7.42 -17.76
CA ASP A 121 3.55 -8.19 -18.98
C ASP A 121 4.75 -8.10 -19.93
N VAL A 122 4.69 -8.86 -21.01
CA VAL A 122 5.59 -8.77 -22.16
C VAL A 122 4.73 -8.45 -23.39
N GLU A 123 4.81 -7.22 -23.85
CA GLU A 123 4.08 -6.74 -25.01
C GLU A 123 4.83 -7.06 -26.30
N GLU A 124 4.11 -7.39 -27.38
CA GLU A 124 4.65 -7.53 -28.72
C GLU A 124 4.02 -6.45 -29.61
N GLU A 125 4.82 -5.54 -30.13
CA GLU A 125 4.40 -4.49 -31.06
C GLU A 125 4.91 -4.78 -32.48
N GLY A 126 4.10 -4.48 -33.50
CA GLY A 126 4.43 -4.65 -34.92
C GLY A 126 3.79 -5.87 -35.58
N GLU A 127 3.88 -5.93 -36.90
CA GLU A 127 3.34 -7.02 -37.72
C GLU A 127 4.46 -7.80 -38.42
N GLY A 128 4.24 -9.10 -38.60
CA GLY A 128 5.12 -9.97 -39.37
C GLY A 128 6.49 -10.21 -38.74
N LYS A 129 7.58 -9.95 -39.51
CA LYS A 129 8.97 -10.19 -39.08
C LYS A 129 9.60 -9.06 -38.25
N GLU A 130 8.93 -7.92 -38.16
CA GLU A 130 9.39 -6.72 -37.40
C GLU A 130 8.72 -6.60 -36.03
N LYS A 131 8.35 -7.72 -35.41
CA LYS A 131 7.81 -7.72 -34.06
C LYS A 131 8.89 -7.33 -33.05
N GLU A 132 8.71 -6.18 -32.45
CA GLU A 132 9.50 -5.77 -31.26
C GLU A 132 8.82 -6.26 -30.00
N ARG A 133 9.63 -6.80 -29.09
CA ARG A 133 9.16 -7.19 -27.76
C ARG A 133 9.61 -6.15 -26.73
N LYS A 134 8.71 -5.82 -25.81
CA LYS A 134 8.98 -4.90 -24.72
C LYS A 134 8.52 -5.50 -23.41
N TYR A 135 9.26 -5.24 -22.33
CA TYR A 135 8.74 -5.47 -20.98
C TYR A 135 7.89 -4.30 -20.57
N HIS A 136 6.68 -4.57 -20.08
CA HIS A 136 5.86 -3.64 -19.33
C HIS A 136 6.12 -3.88 -17.84
N LEU A 137 6.61 -2.86 -17.14
CA LEU A 137 7.07 -2.95 -15.76
C LEU A 137 6.35 -1.94 -14.89
N MET A 138 6.07 -2.34 -13.64
CA MET A 138 5.83 -1.42 -12.55
C MET A 138 7.14 -1.24 -11.79
N VAL A 139 7.66 -0.02 -11.73
CA VAL A 139 8.87 0.34 -10.98
C VAL A 139 8.45 1.04 -9.70
N TYR A 140 9.15 0.75 -8.63
CA TYR A 140 8.92 1.31 -7.29
C TYR A 140 10.19 1.98 -6.80
N ALA A 141 10.02 3.13 -6.14
CA ALA A 141 11.04 3.81 -5.37
C ALA A 141 10.60 3.88 -3.91
N CYS A 142 11.29 3.15 -3.04
CA CYS A 142 11.03 3.07 -1.61
C CYS A 142 12.13 3.80 -0.84
N PRO A 143 11.81 4.77 0.04
CA PRO A 143 12.81 5.41 0.89
C PRO A 143 13.59 4.41 1.73
N LYS A 144 14.90 4.57 1.83
CA LYS A 144 15.80 3.67 2.59
C LYS A 144 15.48 3.63 4.08
N ASP A 145 15.11 4.76 4.67
CA ASP A 145 14.70 4.85 6.08
C ASP A 145 13.45 4.02 6.35
N LEU A 146 12.45 4.11 5.47
CA LEU A 146 11.23 3.31 5.55
C LEU A 146 11.56 1.81 5.47
N ALA A 147 12.30 1.38 4.44
CA ALA A 147 12.70 -0.02 4.30
C ALA A 147 13.52 -0.53 5.49
N LYS A 148 14.40 0.32 6.04
CA LYS A 148 15.21 0.02 7.23
C LYS A 148 14.34 -0.20 8.45
N SER A 149 13.28 0.59 8.67
CA SER A 149 12.39 0.42 9.82
C SER A 149 11.69 -0.94 9.82
N TYR A 150 11.29 -1.45 8.65
CA TYR A 150 10.72 -2.80 8.51
C TYR A 150 11.77 -3.91 8.72
N SER A 151 13.00 -3.68 8.28
CA SER A 151 14.10 -4.64 8.55
C SER A 151 14.38 -4.75 10.04
N GLN A 152 14.41 -3.64 10.76
CA GLN A 152 14.59 -3.59 12.21
C GLN A 152 13.40 -4.23 12.95
N LEU A 153 12.17 -3.98 12.52
CA LEU A 153 10.97 -4.65 13.06
C LEU A 153 11.07 -6.17 12.90
N ALA A 154 11.43 -6.64 11.71
CA ALA A 154 11.58 -8.07 11.44
C ALA A 154 12.65 -8.72 12.32
N GLU A 155 13.81 -8.06 12.47
CA GLU A 155 14.90 -8.52 13.32
C GLU A 155 14.48 -8.62 14.79
N ALA A 156 13.84 -7.59 15.34
CA ALA A 156 13.33 -7.58 16.71
C ALA A 156 12.27 -8.67 16.95
N ALA A 157 11.43 -8.92 15.95
CA ALA A 157 10.43 -9.99 15.99
C ALA A 157 11.02 -11.40 15.80
N GLY A 158 12.33 -11.54 15.48
CA GLY A 158 12.97 -12.80 15.15
C GLY A 158 12.48 -13.39 13.83
N LEU A 159 12.13 -12.52 12.87
CA LEU A 159 11.64 -12.86 11.55
C LEU A 159 12.70 -12.59 10.48
N ILE A 160 12.57 -13.29 9.36
CA ILE A 160 13.37 -13.07 8.15
C ILE A 160 12.51 -12.27 7.18
N LEU A 161 12.85 -11.01 6.96
CA LEU A 161 12.22 -10.16 5.94
C LEU A 161 12.54 -10.74 4.56
N SER A 162 11.53 -11.25 3.87
CA SER A 162 11.70 -11.82 2.52
C SER A 162 11.23 -10.89 1.42
N CYS A 163 10.31 -10.00 1.73
CA CYS A 163 9.75 -9.03 0.79
C CYS A 163 9.10 -7.89 1.57
N LEU A 164 9.26 -6.68 1.07
CA LEU A 164 8.47 -5.50 1.42
C LEU A 164 7.64 -5.13 0.19
N ALA A 165 6.33 -5.26 0.29
CA ALA A 165 5.42 -5.06 -0.84
C ALA A 165 4.53 -3.84 -0.61
N PRO A 166 4.39 -2.93 -1.59
CA PRO A 166 3.40 -1.87 -1.51
C PRO A 166 1.97 -2.45 -1.42
N ILE A 167 1.14 -1.83 -0.57
CA ILE A 167 -0.26 -2.25 -0.37
C ILE A 167 -1.03 -2.30 -1.70
N GLY A 168 -0.77 -1.34 -2.58
CA GLY A 168 -1.43 -1.23 -3.86
C GLY A 168 -1.26 -2.45 -4.74
N ASP A 169 -0.05 -2.97 -4.81
CA ASP A 169 0.26 -4.18 -5.57
C ASP A 169 -0.45 -5.40 -4.99
N SER A 170 -0.45 -5.51 -3.67
CA SER A 170 -1.10 -6.61 -2.95
C SER A 170 -2.61 -6.62 -3.18
N VAL A 171 -3.25 -5.45 -3.11
CA VAL A 171 -4.69 -5.29 -3.36
C VAL A 171 -5.01 -5.62 -4.82
N TYR A 172 -4.27 -5.05 -5.78
CA TYR A 172 -4.49 -5.32 -7.21
C TYR A 172 -4.39 -6.83 -7.51
N MET A 173 -3.34 -7.49 -7.03
CA MET A 173 -3.16 -8.93 -7.26
C MET A 173 -4.28 -9.78 -6.65
N ALA A 174 -4.87 -9.34 -5.53
CA ALA A 174 -5.97 -10.04 -4.89
C ALA A 174 -7.29 -9.94 -5.67
N VAL A 175 -7.51 -8.81 -6.36
CA VAL A 175 -8.83 -8.50 -6.94
C VAL A 175 -8.88 -8.55 -8.47
N ARG A 176 -7.73 -8.61 -9.18
CA ARG A 176 -7.67 -8.50 -10.64
C ARG A 176 -8.54 -9.52 -11.38
N SER A 177 -8.66 -10.74 -10.86
CA SER A 177 -9.51 -11.78 -11.46
C SER A 177 -11.01 -11.51 -11.26
N THR A 178 -11.37 -10.81 -10.19
CA THR A 178 -12.76 -10.42 -9.91
C THR A 178 -13.22 -9.30 -10.84
N TYR A 179 -12.30 -8.40 -11.20
CA TYR A 179 -12.56 -7.23 -12.06
C TYR A 179 -11.97 -7.39 -13.47
N ALA A 180 -12.08 -8.60 -14.02
CA ALA A 180 -11.49 -8.97 -15.29
C ALA A 180 -12.18 -8.33 -16.51
N VAL A 181 -13.39 -7.78 -16.37
CA VAL A 181 -14.17 -7.18 -17.46
C VAL A 181 -14.71 -5.83 -17.03
N GLY A 182 -14.58 -4.83 -17.90
CA GLY A 182 -15.07 -3.47 -17.68
C GLY A 182 -14.11 -2.60 -16.89
N THR A 183 -14.56 -1.38 -16.57
CA THR A 183 -13.76 -0.40 -15.81
C THR A 183 -14.32 -0.27 -14.40
N HIS A 184 -13.45 -0.48 -13.41
CA HIS A 184 -13.79 -0.46 -11.99
C HIS A 184 -12.91 0.50 -11.22
N MET A 185 -13.49 1.25 -10.31
CA MET A 185 -12.78 2.01 -9.29
C MET A 185 -12.85 1.23 -7.98
N LEU A 186 -11.68 0.94 -7.42
CA LEU A 186 -11.55 0.32 -6.11
C LEU A 186 -10.98 1.33 -5.14
N ILE A 187 -11.66 1.53 -4.01
CA ILE A 187 -11.21 2.38 -2.92
C ILE A 187 -11.03 1.51 -1.68
N LYS A 188 -9.79 1.42 -1.18
CA LYS A 188 -9.48 0.85 0.13
C LYS A 188 -9.30 2.00 1.10
N LEU A 189 -10.27 2.17 1.98
CA LEU A 189 -10.30 3.22 2.99
C LEU A 189 -9.70 2.68 4.30
N GLU A 190 -8.70 3.37 4.81
CA GLU A 190 -8.05 3.12 6.09
C GLU A 190 -8.19 4.34 7.01
N GLU A 191 -7.61 4.29 8.20
CA GLU A 191 -7.73 5.33 9.21
C GLU A 191 -7.15 6.68 8.73
N ASP A 192 -5.91 6.69 8.20
CA ASP A 192 -5.19 7.93 7.83
C ASP A 192 -4.96 8.06 6.32
N ALA A 193 -5.33 7.07 5.53
CA ALA A 193 -5.08 7.05 4.10
C ALA A 193 -6.18 6.31 3.34
N MET A 194 -6.27 6.55 2.04
CA MET A 194 -7.02 5.71 1.12
C MET A 194 -6.17 5.34 -0.08
N LEU A 195 -6.35 4.11 -0.55
CA LEU A 195 -5.82 3.65 -1.82
C LEU A 195 -6.93 3.69 -2.85
N VAL A 196 -6.74 4.46 -3.92
CA VAL A 196 -7.64 4.49 -5.07
C VAL A 196 -6.97 3.78 -6.23
N SER A 197 -7.67 2.81 -6.83
CA SER A 197 -7.19 2.05 -7.98
C SER A 197 -8.25 2.05 -9.07
N ILE A 198 -7.84 2.27 -10.32
CA ILE A 198 -8.69 2.07 -11.50
C ILE A 198 -8.18 0.84 -12.23
N ILE A 199 -9.08 -0.13 -12.40
CA ILE A 199 -8.81 -1.40 -13.08
C ILE A 199 -9.74 -1.46 -14.30
N ARG A 200 -9.17 -1.68 -15.50
CA ARG A 200 -9.91 -1.87 -16.74
C ARG A 200 -9.55 -3.22 -17.33
N ASP A 201 -10.56 -4.05 -17.55
CA ASP A 201 -10.41 -5.37 -18.15
C ASP A 201 -9.33 -6.24 -17.46
N GLY A 202 -9.29 -6.16 -16.12
CA GLY A 202 -8.32 -6.87 -15.28
C GLY A 202 -6.94 -6.22 -15.22
N GLU A 203 -6.70 -5.10 -15.91
CA GLU A 203 -5.43 -4.38 -15.91
C GLU A 203 -5.50 -3.12 -15.04
N LEU A 204 -4.46 -2.89 -14.24
CA LEU A 204 -4.31 -1.69 -13.43
C LEU A 204 -3.97 -0.50 -14.33
N GLN A 205 -4.87 0.48 -14.37
CA GLN A 205 -4.68 1.71 -15.17
C GLN A 205 -4.10 2.85 -14.34
N MET A 206 -4.49 2.93 -13.08
CA MET A 206 -4.03 3.98 -12.17
C MET A 206 -4.10 3.49 -10.73
N GLN A 207 -3.15 3.94 -9.93
CA GLN A 207 -3.17 3.72 -8.49
C GLN A 207 -2.59 4.93 -7.76
N ARG A 208 -3.25 5.36 -6.68
CA ARG A 208 -2.84 6.49 -5.86
C ARG A 208 -3.10 6.20 -4.39
N ASN A 209 -2.10 6.47 -3.55
CA ASN A 209 -2.28 6.63 -2.12
C ASN A 209 -2.59 8.09 -1.83
N ILE A 210 -3.66 8.33 -1.09
CA ILE A 210 -4.12 9.66 -0.69
C ILE A 210 -4.05 9.70 0.83
N GLY A 211 -3.35 10.71 1.39
CA GLY A 211 -3.20 10.91 2.84
C GLY A 211 -4.46 11.49 3.47
N TYR A 212 -5.61 10.88 3.21
CA TYR A 212 -6.90 11.19 3.82
C TYR A 212 -7.65 9.90 4.06
N GLY A 213 -8.09 9.68 5.29
CA GLY A 213 -8.77 8.48 5.71
C GLY A 213 -9.97 8.77 6.61
N ILE A 214 -10.41 7.76 7.33
CA ILE A 214 -11.54 7.85 8.26
C ILE A 214 -11.31 8.92 9.33
N ASN A 215 -10.07 9.02 9.84
CA ASN A 215 -9.72 9.99 10.88
C ASN A 215 -9.97 11.43 10.44
N GLY A 216 -9.59 11.79 9.20
CA GLY A 216 -9.88 13.11 8.66
C GLY A 216 -11.38 13.42 8.56
N ALA A 217 -12.21 12.42 8.26
CA ALA A 217 -13.65 12.58 8.25
C ALA A 217 -14.22 12.72 9.67
N VAL A 218 -13.72 11.96 10.63
CA VAL A 218 -14.10 12.06 12.06
C VAL A 218 -13.73 13.44 12.61
N GLU A 219 -12.51 13.92 12.35
CA GLU A 219 -12.06 15.25 12.75
C GLU A 219 -12.96 16.36 12.15
N ALA A 220 -13.35 16.21 10.89
CA ALA A 220 -14.27 17.16 10.26
C ALA A 220 -15.64 17.20 10.97
N VAL A 221 -16.16 16.05 11.43
CA VAL A 221 -17.40 15.97 12.22
C VAL A 221 -17.24 16.60 13.59
N GLN A 222 -16.11 16.36 14.26
CA GLN A 222 -15.80 16.96 15.58
C GLN A 222 -15.73 18.49 15.52
N MET A 223 -15.39 19.06 14.36
CA MET A 223 -15.32 20.51 14.14
C MET A 223 -16.69 21.16 13.87
N ILE A 224 -17.77 20.38 13.71
CA ILE A 224 -19.10 20.92 13.43
C ILE A 224 -19.83 21.27 14.74
N PRO A 225 -20.03 22.57 15.07
CA PRO A 225 -20.64 22.97 16.35
C PRO A 225 -22.07 22.46 16.55
N ALA A 226 -22.78 22.20 15.45
CA ALA A 226 -24.16 21.70 15.50
C ALA A 226 -24.30 20.29 16.09
N PHE A 227 -23.22 19.52 16.19
CA PHE A 227 -23.22 18.19 16.77
C PHE A 227 -22.80 18.16 18.25
N GLY A 228 -22.43 19.29 18.84
CA GLY A 228 -22.01 19.45 20.22
C GLY A 228 -20.59 19.96 20.36
N GLU A 229 -20.29 20.53 21.51
CA GLU A 229 -18.93 20.96 21.85
C GLU A 229 -18.14 19.73 22.34
N GLN A 230 -16.95 19.48 21.75
CA GLN A 230 -15.98 18.46 22.18
C GLN A 230 -16.48 16.98 22.07
N LEU A 231 -16.98 16.58 20.89
CA LEU A 231 -17.20 15.15 20.63
C LEU A 231 -15.90 14.34 20.75
N SER A 232 -15.98 13.20 21.44
CA SER A 232 -14.90 12.21 21.39
C SER A 232 -14.80 11.58 19.97
N TYR A 233 -13.69 10.90 19.70
CA TYR A 233 -13.51 10.19 18.46
C TYR A 233 -14.63 9.15 18.23
N GLU A 234 -14.97 8.37 19.26
CA GLU A 234 -15.98 7.33 19.20
C GLU A 234 -17.37 7.89 18.96
N GLU A 235 -17.72 9.01 19.59
CA GLU A 235 -19.00 9.68 19.39
C GLU A 235 -19.13 10.25 17.97
N ALA A 236 -18.09 10.88 17.45
CA ALA A 236 -18.07 11.41 16.08
C ALA A 236 -18.15 10.27 15.04
N LEU A 237 -17.43 9.18 15.26
CA LEU A 237 -17.49 7.99 14.40
C LEU A 237 -18.89 7.36 14.45
N ALA A 238 -19.51 7.24 15.62
CA ALA A 238 -20.87 6.73 15.75
C ALA A 238 -21.88 7.59 15.00
N LEU A 239 -21.77 8.92 15.10
CA LEU A 239 -22.60 9.84 14.33
C LEU A 239 -22.45 9.65 12.82
N MET A 240 -21.23 9.46 12.34
CA MET A 240 -20.98 9.17 10.91
C MET A 240 -21.62 7.84 10.47
N MET A 241 -21.60 6.84 11.31
CA MET A 241 -22.20 5.51 11.02
C MET A 241 -23.74 5.54 11.06
N GLU A 242 -24.33 6.38 11.91
CA GLU A 242 -25.78 6.50 12.05
C GLU A 242 -26.42 7.43 11.01
N LYS A 243 -25.70 8.44 10.57
CA LYS A 243 -26.20 9.46 9.64
C LYS A 243 -25.83 9.13 8.20
N ASN A 244 -26.77 9.34 7.28
CA ASN A 244 -26.48 9.31 5.86
C ASN A 244 -25.80 10.62 5.46
N CYS A 245 -24.46 10.66 5.52
CA CYS A 245 -23.65 11.82 5.21
C CYS A 245 -23.41 11.99 3.71
N ILE A 246 -23.89 11.08 2.86
CA ILE A 246 -23.71 11.15 1.40
C ILE A 246 -24.77 12.07 0.81
N ARG A 247 -24.34 13.18 0.23
CA ARG A 247 -25.23 14.02 -0.57
C ARG A 247 -25.65 13.29 -1.83
N ARG A 248 -26.95 13.20 -2.10
CA ARG A 248 -27.48 12.53 -3.32
C ARG A 248 -27.22 13.33 -4.60
N THR A 249 -26.99 14.63 -4.48
CA THR A 249 -26.63 15.52 -5.57
C THR A 249 -25.40 16.33 -5.16
N LEU A 250 -24.34 16.25 -5.96
CA LEU A 250 -23.22 17.19 -5.85
C LEU A 250 -23.73 18.56 -6.32
N ASN A 251 -23.64 19.56 -5.45
CA ASN A 251 -23.83 20.93 -5.88
C ASN A 251 -22.61 21.32 -6.72
N PRO A 252 -22.75 21.65 -8.03
CA PRO A 252 -21.62 22.05 -8.86
C PRO A 252 -20.87 23.27 -8.31
N ASP A 253 -21.53 24.13 -7.55
CA ASP A 253 -20.93 25.30 -6.90
C ASP A 253 -20.11 24.98 -5.65
N SER A 254 -20.10 23.71 -5.20
CA SER A 254 -19.27 23.21 -4.08
C SER A 254 -18.01 22.46 -4.55
N VAL A 255 -17.74 22.42 -5.84
CA VAL A 255 -16.45 22.00 -6.36
C VAL A 255 -15.43 23.05 -5.96
N ILE A 256 -14.43 22.64 -5.18
CA ILE A 256 -13.34 23.49 -4.72
C ILE A 256 -12.79 24.24 -5.92
N THR A 257 -13.07 25.53 -6.00
CA THR A 257 -12.30 26.45 -6.85
C THR A 257 -10.92 26.51 -6.23
N GLU A 258 -9.89 26.32 -7.04
CA GLU A 258 -8.50 26.55 -6.63
C GLU A 258 -8.42 27.91 -5.95
N PRO A 259 -7.65 28.04 -4.83
CA PRO A 259 -7.47 29.36 -4.22
C PRO A 259 -6.92 30.30 -5.30
N GLU A 260 -7.62 31.39 -5.54
CA GLU A 260 -7.12 32.47 -6.40
C GLU A 260 -5.78 32.92 -5.79
N ASP A 261 -4.71 32.86 -6.59
CA ASP A 261 -3.43 33.44 -6.22
C ASP A 261 -3.65 34.93 -5.89
N GLU A 262 -3.67 35.25 -4.60
CA GLU A 262 -3.52 36.62 -4.16
C GLU A 262 -2.09 37.08 -4.45
N THR A 263 -1.83 37.42 -5.71
CA THR A 263 -0.69 38.27 -6.10
C THR A 263 -1.20 39.64 -6.47
N GLU A 264 -1.27 40.56 -5.48
CA GLU A 264 -0.97 41.96 -5.61
C GLU A 264 -0.37 42.50 -4.30
#